data_45fcf596f7e5b6db0cdb80c2e7f3c866
#
_entry.id   45fcf596f7e5b6db0cdb80c2e7f3c866
#
_cell.length_a   1.000
_cell.length_b   1.000
_cell.length_c   1.000
_cell.angle_alpha   90.00
_cell.angle_beta   90.00
_cell.angle_gamma   90.00
#
_symmetry.space_group_name_H-M   'P 1'
#
loop_
_entity.id
_entity.type
_entity.pdbx_description
1 polymer ?
#
loop_
_entity_poly.entity_id
_entity_poly.type
_entity_poly.pdbx_seq_one_letter_code
_entity_poly.pdbx_strand_id
1 'polypeptide(L)'
;MSDTWYTPGTAALSNVLIVGDHASNHVPPGIELGIDQAVLDTHIGWDIGVAALAWALGAPAWLGHVSRLVIDLNREPGDAALVPLASDGHEIPGNAADTSDRISLYWQPYHDGLARHIALTAPAMLVSLHSFTPRLTTRPEEQRPWEVGVLYNRDERAPRLAIPRLEAAGIVTGDQQPYSGKLLNASMNRHAEAIGIPYLGLEVRQDLIDTEAGVARWAARLGPIIAEVCASIA
;
A
#
# COMPACT_ATOMS: atom_id res chain seq x y z
N MET A 1 -18.05 16.20 3.68
CA MET A 1 -17.41 15.39 2.63
C MET A 1 -17.39 13.97 3.14
N SER A 2 -17.95 13.02 2.42
CA SER A 2 -17.96 11.62 2.87
C SER A 2 -16.52 11.10 2.76
N ASP A 3 -15.91 10.85 3.91
CA ASP A 3 -14.59 10.25 4.04
C ASP A 3 -14.69 8.77 3.63
N THR A 4 -14.67 8.50 2.33
CA THR A 4 -14.77 7.14 1.81
C THR A 4 -13.39 6.51 1.69
N TRP A 5 -12.70 6.38 2.83
CA TRP A 5 -11.54 5.49 2.92
C TRP A 5 -11.92 4.02 2.69
N TYR A 6 -13.18 3.67 2.92
CA TYR A 6 -13.67 2.29 2.92
C TYR A 6 -14.46 1.96 1.65
N THR A 7 -14.13 0.83 1.05
CA THR A 7 -14.88 0.20 -0.03
C THR A 7 -15.37 -1.17 0.44
N PRO A 8 -16.69 -1.46 0.40
CA PRO A 8 -17.21 -2.77 0.77
C PRO A 8 -16.76 -3.84 -0.24
N GLY A 9 -16.43 -5.02 0.25
CA GLY A 9 -16.02 -6.15 -0.56
C GLY A 9 -17.17 -7.05 -0.96
N THR A 10 -16.85 -8.06 -1.76
CA THR A 10 -17.70 -9.22 -2.10
C THR A 10 -17.44 -10.37 -1.12
N ALA A 11 -18.27 -11.43 -1.16
CA ALA A 11 -18.20 -12.52 -0.19
C ALA A 11 -16.89 -13.35 -0.22
N ALA A 12 -16.12 -13.32 -1.33
CA ALA A 12 -15.00 -14.24 -1.53
C ALA A 12 -13.81 -14.03 -0.58
N LEU A 13 -13.57 -12.78 -0.14
CA LEU A 13 -12.49 -12.40 0.78
C LEU A 13 -13.04 -11.59 1.97
N SER A 14 -14.23 -11.94 2.47
CA SER A 14 -14.95 -11.15 3.50
C SER A 14 -14.21 -11.04 4.83
N ASN A 15 -13.32 -11.98 5.15
CA ASN A 15 -12.53 -11.99 6.39
C ASN A 15 -11.14 -11.31 6.23
N VAL A 16 -10.87 -10.75 5.05
CA VAL A 16 -9.64 -10.02 4.74
C VAL A 16 -9.97 -8.54 4.64
N LEU A 17 -9.14 -7.67 5.17
CA LEU A 17 -9.19 -6.23 4.91
C LEU A 17 -7.93 -5.81 4.15
N ILE A 18 -8.11 -5.30 2.93
CA ILE A 18 -7.02 -4.69 2.16
C ILE A 18 -6.77 -3.27 2.70
N VAL A 19 -5.52 -2.92 2.92
CA VAL A 19 -5.07 -1.58 3.30
C VAL A 19 -4.12 -1.08 2.21
N GLY A 20 -4.49 0.02 1.55
CA GLY A 20 -3.67 0.66 0.52
C GLY A 20 -3.38 2.11 0.87
N ASP A 21 -2.28 2.36 1.55
CA ASP A 21 -1.93 3.69 2.08
C ASP A 21 -1.73 4.72 0.96
N HIS A 22 -1.24 4.30 -0.20
CA HIS A 22 -0.83 5.16 -1.32
C HIS A 22 -1.73 4.99 -2.57
N ALA A 23 -3.01 4.73 -2.37
CA ALA A 23 -3.93 4.37 -3.45
C ALA A 23 -4.37 5.54 -4.35
N SER A 24 -3.91 6.78 -4.08
CA SER A 24 -4.33 7.99 -4.79
C SER A 24 -3.20 9.00 -4.97
N ASN A 25 -3.21 9.71 -6.11
CA ASN A 25 -2.37 10.87 -6.37
C ASN A 25 -3.10 12.21 -6.11
N HIS A 26 -4.27 12.18 -5.47
CA HIS A 26 -5.06 13.38 -5.23
C HIS A 26 -4.33 14.37 -4.31
N VAL A 27 -4.28 15.63 -4.73
CA VAL A 27 -3.81 16.76 -3.94
C VAL A 27 -5.03 17.59 -3.56
N PRO A 28 -5.35 17.73 -2.26
CA PRO A 28 -6.50 18.50 -1.81
C PRO A 28 -6.42 19.98 -2.19
N PRO A 29 -7.56 20.65 -2.42
CA PRO A 29 -7.58 22.08 -2.69
C PRO A 29 -6.85 22.90 -1.61
N GLY A 30 -6.04 23.86 -2.03
CA GLY A 30 -5.25 24.71 -1.14
C GLY A 30 -3.86 24.16 -0.81
N ILE A 31 -3.51 22.95 -1.26
CA ILE A 31 -2.15 22.42 -1.20
C ILE A 31 -1.52 22.54 -2.58
N GLU A 32 -0.37 23.21 -2.63
CA GLU A 32 0.45 23.30 -3.84
C GLU A 32 1.78 22.60 -3.59
N LEU A 33 2.03 21.50 -4.31
CA LEU A 33 3.28 20.74 -4.18
C LEU A 33 4.44 21.39 -4.95
N GLY A 34 4.15 22.24 -5.93
CA GLY A 34 5.16 22.89 -6.77
C GLY A 34 5.78 21.96 -7.80
N ILE A 35 5.07 20.92 -8.21
CA ILE A 35 5.47 19.96 -9.24
C ILE A 35 4.42 19.86 -10.34
N ASP A 36 4.85 19.43 -11.53
CA ASP A 36 3.93 19.19 -12.65
C ASP A 36 3.03 17.98 -12.40
N GLN A 37 1.81 18.02 -12.97
CA GLN A 37 0.87 16.90 -12.91
C GLN A 37 1.48 15.60 -13.48
N ALA A 38 2.27 15.69 -14.55
CA ALA A 38 2.93 14.54 -15.13
C ALA A 38 3.91 13.83 -14.16
N VAL A 39 4.51 14.57 -13.23
CA VAL A 39 5.35 14.02 -12.15
C VAL A 39 4.48 13.39 -11.07
N LEU A 40 3.40 14.04 -10.68
CA LEU A 40 2.44 13.54 -9.70
C LEU A 40 1.76 12.23 -10.15
N ASP A 41 1.59 12.04 -11.45
CA ASP A 41 0.98 10.84 -12.03
C ASP A 41 1.93 9.63 -12.08
N THR A 42 3.19 9.80 -11.68
CA THR A 42 4.17 8.71 -11.59
C THR A 42 4.17 8.03 -10.21
N HIS A 43 4.98 6.99 -10.07
CA HIS A 43 5.17 6.22 -8.82
C HIS A 43 5.61 7.05 -7.60
N ILE A 44 6.08 8.27 -7.79
CA ILE A 44 6.46 9.13 -6.67
C ILE A 44 5.23 9.75 -5.99
N GLY A 45 4.15 9.95 -6.75
CA GLY A 45 2.90 10.53 -6.25
C GLY A 45 1.97 9.51 -5.58
N TRP A 46 1.96 8.29 -6.08
CA TRP A 46 1.07 7.22 -5.63
C TRP A 46 1.51 5.84 -6.13
N ASP A 47 0.89 4.80 -5.61
CA ASP A 47 1.14 3.43 -6.03
C ASP A 47 0.18 3.06 -7.17
N ILE A 48 0.68 3.14 -8.41
CA ILE A 48 -0.09 2.93 -9.64
C ILE A 48 -0.75 1.55 -9.64
N GLY A 49 -2.06 1.53 -9.94
CA GLY A 49 -2.85 0.30 -10.06
C GLY A 49 -3.38 -0.27 -8.74
N VAL A 50 -2.91 0.19 -7.58
CA VAL A 50 -3.30 -0.36 -6.26
C VAL A 50 -4.79 -0.26 -5.99
N ALA A 51 -5.42 0.90 -6.19
CA ALA A 51 -6.86 1.05 -5.99
C ALA A 51 -7.67 0.11 -6.89
N ALA A 52 -7.32 0.04 -8.17
CA ALA A 52 -7.98 -0.82 -9.14
C ALA A 52 -7.82 -2.31 -8.79
N LEU A 53 -6.62 -2.71 -8.36
CA LEU A 53 -6.34 -4.09 -7.94
C LEU A 53 -7.11 -4.44 -6.66
N ALA A 54 -7.17 -3.54 -5.67
CA ALA A 54 -7.95 -3.75 -4.45
C ALA A 54 -9.44 -3.98 -4.77
N TRP A 55 -10.01 -3.19 -5.67
CA TRP A 55 -11.41 -3.38 -6.11
C TRP A 55 -11.61 -4.69 -6.87
N ALA A 56 -10.68 -5.04 -7.76
CA ALA A 56 -10.77 -6.28 -8.55
C ALA A 56 -10.60 -7.55 -7.69
N LEU A 57 -9.85 -7.49 -6.59
CA LEU A 57 -9.73 -8.56 -5.60
C LEU A 57 -11.06 -8.80 -4.84
N GLY A 58 -11.92 -7.78 -4.74
CA GLY A 58 -13.24 -7.90 -4.15
C GLY A 58 -13.25 -8.10 -2.63
N ALA A 59 -12.13 -7.89 -1.94
CA ALA A 59 -12.10 -7.80 -0.48
C ALA A 59 -12.58 -6.42 0.00
N PRO A 60 -13.08 -6.30 1.24
CA PRO A 60 -13.19 -4.99 1.88
C PRO A 60 -11.85 -4.25 1.84
N ALA A 61 -11.86 -2.96 1.51
CA ALA A 61 -10.64 -2.19 1.36
C ALA A 61 -10.70 -0.85 2.08
N TRP A 62 -9.58 -0.47 2.72
CA TRP A 62 -9.31 0.83 3.31
C TRP A 62 -8.19 1.51 2.52
N LEU A 63 -8.53 2.56 1.75
CA LEU A 63 -7.63 3.14 0.77
C LEU A 63 -7.33 4.60 1.09
N GLY A 64 -6.04 4.97 1.08
CA GLY A 64 -5.59 6.35 1.15
C GLY A 64 -6.09 7.17 -0.05
N HIS A 65 -6.67 8.35 0.19
CA HIS A 65 -7.26 9.20 -0.85
C HIS A 65 -6.46 10.48 -1.12
N VAL A 66 -5.28 10.62 -0.53
CA VAL A 66 -4.35 11.71 -0.82
C VAL A 66 -3.02 11.16 -1.33
N SER A 67 -2.34 11.96 -2.16
CA SER A 67 -0.99 11.62 -2.61
C SER A 67 -0.03 11.47 -1.43
N ARG A 68 0.86 10.47 -1.49
CA ARG A 68 1.95 10.32 -0.51
C ARG A 68 2.90 11.51 -0.45
N LEU A 69 2.87 12.39 -1.47
CA LEU A 69 3.61 13.64 -1.48
C LEU A 69 2.93 14.71 -0.62
N VAL A 70 1.62 14.62 -0.42
CA VAL A 70 0.90 15.48 0.54
C VAL A 70 1.27 15.05 1.95
N ILE A 71 1.11 13.78 2.25
CA ILE A 71 1.55 13.12 3.49
C ILE A 71 1.61 11.62 3.26
N ASP A 72 2.71 10.99 3.63
CA ASP A 72 2.87 9.55 3.50
C ASP A 72 2.17 8.83 4.66
N LEU A 73 1.02 8.22 4.35
CA LEU A 73 0.20 7.53 5.36
C LEU A 73 0.87 6.27 5.92
N ASN A 74 1.91 5.75 5.27
CA ASN A 74 2.72 4.63 5.76
C ASN A 74 4.02 5.09 6.46
N ARG A 75 3.97 6.27 7.09
CA ARG A 75 5.06 6.82 7.92
C ARG A 75 4.53 7.25 9.28
N GLU A 76 5.38 7.19 10.30
CA GLU A 76 5.03 7.70 11.61
C GLU A 76 5.24 9.22 11.71
N PRO A 77 4.41 9.93 12.51
CA PRO A 77 4.70 11.31 12.86
C PRO A 77 6.11 11.45 13.45
N GLY A 78 6.89 12.39 12.88
CA GLY A 78 8.30 12.58 13.21
C GLY A 78 9.29 11.93 12.25
N ASP A 79 8.84 11.06 11.35
CA ASP A 79 9.67 10.59 10.23
C ASP A 79 9.87 11.74 9.23
N ALA A 80 11.13 11.99 8.83
CA ALA A 80 11.45 13.01 7.84
C ALA A 80 10.80 12.76 6.45
N ALA A 81 10.44 11.52 6.16
CA ALA A 81 9.73 11.14 4.93
C ALA A 81 8.20 11.19 5.05
N LEU A 82 7.65 11.62 6.21
CA LEU A 82 6.19 11.78 6.38
C LEU A 82 5.63 12.81 5.39
N VAL A 83 6.32 13.94 5.22
CA VAL A 83 6.05 14.95 4.20
C VAL A 83 7.36 15.15 3.43
N PRO A 84 7.57 14.41 2.33
CA PRO A 84 8.87 14.34 1.69
C PRO A 84 9.21 15.65 0.97
N LEU A 85 10.44 16.15 1.14
CA LEU A 85 10.97 17.30 0.41
C LEU A 85 11.47 16.92 -1.00
N ALA A 86 11.71 15.62 -1.22
CA ALA A 86 12.10 15.07 -2.52
C ALA A 86 11.69 13.61 -2.62
N SER A 87 11.45 13.11 -3.84
CA SER A 87 11.14 11.72 -4.14
C SER A 87 11.72 11.33 -5.51
N ASP A 88 12.51 10.26 -5.56
CA ASP A 88 13.18 9.71 -6.75
C ASP A 88 13.77 10.77 -7.70
N GLY A 89 14.52 11.74 -7.13
CA GLY A 89 15.21 12.80 -7.88
C GLY A 89 14.36 14.05 -8.19
N HIS A 90 13.09 14.08 -7.80
CA HIS A 90 12.23 15.25 -7.93
C HIS A 90 12.11 15.98 -6.59
N GLU A 91 12.44 17.26 -6.58
CA GLU A 91 12.16 18.14 -5.44
C GLU A 91 10.66 18.45 -5.35
N ILE A 92 10.15 18.60 -4.12
CA ILE A 92 8.75 18.94 -3.82
C ILE A 92 8.74 20.30 -3.08
N PRO A 93 8.87 21.41 -3.80
CA PRO A 93 9.09 22.72 -3.20
C PRO A 93 7.98 23.17 -2.24
N GLY A 94 6.74 22.80 -2.52
CA GLY A 94 5.60 23.13 -1.67
C GLY A 94 5.64 22.49 -0.28
N ASN A 95 6.45 21.45 -0.10
CA ASN A 95 6.62 20.81 1.20
C ASN A 95 7.68 21.50 2.09
N ALA A 96 8.39 22.50 1.58
CA ALA A 96 9.29 23.33 2.40
C ALA A 96 8.53 24.36 3.26
N ALA A 97 7.25 24.60 2.99
CA ALA A 97 6.38 25.46 3.80
C ALA A 97 5.92 24.74 5.09
N ASP A 98 5.16 25.43 5.94
CA ASP A 98 4.53 24.81 7.10
C ASP A 98 3.48 23.77 6.66
N THR A 99 3.69 22.54 7.08
CA THR A 99 2.84 21.37 6.76
C THR A 99 2.30 20.69 8.02
N SER A 100 2.39 21.37 9.16
CA SER A 100 2.04 20.80 10.48
C SER A 100 0.57 20.39 10.63
N ASP A 101 -0.33 21.01 9.88
CA ASP A 101 -1.77 20.70 9.86
C ASP A 101 -2.09 19.40 9.13
N ARG A 102 -1.22 18.91 8.21
CA ARG A 102 -1.47 17.70 7.41
C ARG A 102 -1.64 16.45 8.26
N ILE A 103 -0.97 16.37 9.41
CA ILE A 103 -1.16 15.27 10.36
C ILE A 103 -2.59 15.24 10.85
N SER A 104 -3.12 16.36 11.32
CA SER A 104 -4.49 16.45 11.86
C SER A 104 -5.57 16.33 10.79
N LEU A 105 -5.29 16.77 9.56
CA LEU A 105 -6.25 16.78 8.46
C LEU A 105 -6.33 15.44 7.71
N TYR A 106 -5.22 14.70 7.59
CA TYR A 106 -5.16 13.51 6.73
C TYR A 106 -4.67 12.27 7.46
N TRP A 107 -3.52 12.36 8.14
CA TRP A 107 -2.89 11.20 8.76
C TRP A 107 -3.71 10.65 9.94
N GLN A 108 -4.04 11.52 10.89
CA GLN A 108 -4.79 11.14 12.09
C GLN A 108 -6.19 10.55 11.75
N PRO A 109 -7.02 11.22 10.91
CA PRO A 109 -8.33 10.67 10.54
C PRO A 109 -8.23 9.32 9.80
N TYR A 110 -7.21 9.14 8.95
CA TYR A 110 -6.96 7.88 8.27
C TYR A 110 -6.72 6.75 9.26
N HIS A 111 -5.75 6.92 10.15
CA HIS A 111 -5.36 5.89 11.11
C HIS A 111 -6.41 5.64 12.19
N ASP A 112 -7.07 6.68 12.69
CA ASP A 112 -8.17 6.53 13.66
C ASP A 112 -9.38 5.82 13.03
N GLY A 113 -9.69 6.14 11.78
CA GLY A 113 -10.74 5.48 11.02
C GLY A 113 -10.43 4.00 10.78
N LEU A 114 -9.21 3.68 10.34
CA LEU A 114 -8.75 2.31 10.13
C LEU A 114 -8.81 1.49 11.44
N ALA A 115 -8.31 2.05 12.54
CA ALA A 115 -8.35 1.38 13.84
C ALA A 115 -9.78 1.07 14.28
N ARG A 116 -10.71 2.03 14.14
CA ARG A 116 -12.14 1.81 14.44
C ARG A 116 -12.76 0.76 13.53
N HIS A 117 -12.43 0.79 12.23
CA HIS A 117 -12.95 -0.18 11.27
C HIS A 117 -12.49 -1.60 11.61
N ILE A 118 -11.21 -1.78 11.90
CA ILE A 118 -10.64 -3.07 12.33
C ILE A 118 -11.33 -3.56 13.61
N ALA A 119 -11.50 -2.69 14.60
CA ALA A 119 -12.17 -3.06 15.86
C ALA A 119 -13.63 -3.50 15.65
N LEU A 120 -14.33 -2.91 14.68
CA LEU A 120 -15.74 -3.23 14.39
C LEU A 120 -15.89 -4.51 13.55
N THR A 121 -14.98 -4.77 12.62
CA THR A 121 -15.11 -5.86 11.64
C THR A 121 -14.30 -7.09 12.00
N ALA A 122 -13.29 -6.95 12.87
CA ALA A 122 -12.41 -8.01 13.35
C ALA A 122 -11.90 -8.92 12.19
N PRO A 123 -11.22 -8.37 11.16
CA PRO A 123 -10.74 -9.16 10.04
C PRO A 123 -9.75 -10.22 10.53
N ALA A 124 -9.79 -11.42 9.91
CA ALA A 124 -8.88 -12.49 10.24
C ALA A 124 -7.43 -12.20 9.77
N MET A 125 -7.29 -11.39 8.71
CA MET A 125 -5.99 -11.00 8.15
C MET A 125 -6.07 -9.61 7.50
N LEU A 126 -5.02 -8.81 7.63
CA LEU A 126 -4.82 -7.60 6.83
C LEU A 126 -3.95 -7.92 5.60
N VAL A 127 -4.24 -7.27 4.48
CA VAL A 127 -3.35 -7.25 3.31
C VAL A 127 -2.92 -5.82 3.06
N SER A 128 -1.64 -5.52 3.31
CA SER A 128 -1.04 -4.24 2.93
C SER A 128 -0.70 -4.31 1.45
N LEU A 129 -1.42 -3.55 0.62
CA LEU A 129 -1.30 -3.61 -0.83
C LEU A 129 -0.63 -2.35 -1.35
N HIS A 130 0.51 -2.54 -2.00
CA HIS A 130 1.33 -1.50 -2.60
C HIS A 130 1.74 -1.87 -4.02
N SER A 131 2.33 -0.92 -4.73
CA SER A 131 3.03 -1.20 -5.98
C SER A 131 4.36 -0.47 -6.06
N PHE A 132 5.31 -1.05 -6.80
CA PHE A 132 6.64 -0.50 -6.97
C PHE A 132 7.01 -0.32 -8.44
N THR A 133 7.85 0.68 -8.71
CA THR A 133 8.39 0.91 -10.07
C THR A 133 9.44 -0.15 -10.42
N PRO A 134 9.44 -0.68 -11.67
CA PRO A 134 10.48 -1.59 -12.13
C PRO A 134 11.87 -0.95 -12.20
N ARG A 135 11.94 0.39 -12.19
CA ARG A 135 13.21 1.13 -12.26
C ARG A 135 13.07 2.46 -11.53
N LEU A 136 14.03 2.78 -10.66
CA LEU A 136 14.18 4.11 -10.07
C LEU A 136 14.97 5.03 -10.99
N THR A 137 14.57 6.30 -11.05
CA THR A 137 15.30 7.32 -11.81
C THR A 137 16.66 7.61 -11.18
N THR A 138 16.73 7.62 -9.86
CA THR A 138 17.95 7.90 -9.10
C THR A 138 18.90 6.70 -8.99
N ARG A 139 18.42 5.49 -9.29
CA ARG A 139 19.21 4.23 -9.23
C ARG A 139 18.89 3.33 -10.41
N PRO A 140 19.16 3.74 -11.65
CA PRO A 140 18.76 3.03 -12.86
C PRO A 140 19.46 1.66 -13.02
N GLU A 141 20.59 1.44 -12.33
CA GLU A 141 21.33 0.18 -12.30
C GLU A 141 20.71 -0.87 -11.36
N GLU A 142 19.85 -0.46 -10.42
CA GLU A 142 19.20 -1.37 -9.49
C GLU A 142 18.20 -2.27 -10.22
N GLN A 143 18.53 -3.57 -10.28
CA GLN A 143 17.65 -4.55 -10.89
C GLN A 143 16.48 -4.87 -9.97
N ARG A 144 15.25 -4.83 -10.51
CA ARG A 144 14.00 -5.15 -9.82
C ARG A 144 13.24 -6.23 -10.59
N PRO A 145 13.76 -7.47 -10.61
CA PRO A 145 13.20 -8.54 -11.45
C PRO A 145 11.88 -9.10 -10.92
N TRP A 146 11.58 -8.85 -9.65
CA TRP A 146 10.39 -9.41 -8.98
C TRP A 146 9.10 -8.87 -9.59
N GLU A 147 8.12 -9.76 -9.73
CA GLU A 147 6.76 -9.39 -10.09
C GLU A 147 5.96 -8.98 -8.85
N VAL A 148 6.22 -9.68 -7.72
CA VAL A 148 5.61 -9.39 -6.42
C VAL A 148 6.68 -9.44 -5.34
N GLY A 149 6.76 -8.40 -4.51
CA GLY A 149 7.50 -8.40 -3.25
C GLY A 149 6.59 -8.80 -2.09
N VAL A 150 7.13 -9.51 -1.12
CA VAL A 150 6.44 -9.83 0.13
C VAL A 150 7.20 -9.19 1.28
N LEU A 151 6.52 -8.26 1.98
CA LEU A 151 7.09 -7.46 3.06
C LEU A 151 6.50 -7.86 4.40
N TYR A 152 7.34 -7.94 5.43
CA TYR A 152 6.93 -8.20 6.80
C TYR A 152 7.99 -7.73 7.78
N ASN A 153 7.59 -7.49 9.04
CA ASN A 153 8.52 -7.11 10.10
C ASN A 153 8.73 -8.29 11.06
N ARG A 154 7.94 -8.40 12.12
CA ARG A 154 8.06 -9.47 13.13
C ARG A 154 7.11 -10.63 12.86
N ASP A 155 5.92 -10.32 12.35
CA ASP A 155 4.91 -11.34 12.08
C ASP A 155 5.15 -11.99 10.71
N GLU A 156 5.66 -13.19 10.74
CA GLU A 156 5.98 -13.99 9.55
C GLU A 156 4.87 -15.01 9.19
N ARG A 157 3.75 -15.07 9.95
CA ARG A 157 2.73 -16.11 9.77
C ARG A 157 2.18 -16.15 8.34
N ALA A 158 1.66 -15.02 7.84
CA ALA A 158 1.12 -14.96 6.48
C ALA A 158 2.22 -15.00 5.41
N PRO A 159 3.32 -14.24 5.50
CA PRO A 159 4.43 -14.29 4.54
C PRO A 159 4.99 -15.68 4.29
N ARG A 160 5.22 -16.47 5.34
CA ARG A 160 5.75 -17.84 5.22
C ARG A 160 4.80 -18.81 4.51
N LEU A 161 3.52 -18.52 4.52
CA LEU A 161 2.51 -19.26 3.76
C LEU A 161 2.36 -18.73 2.32
N ALA A 162 2.50 -17.42 2.12
CA ALA A 162 2.28 -16.76 0.84
C ALA A 162 3.42 -16.99 -0.15
N ILE A 163 4.69 -16.81 0.28
CA ILE A 163 5.86 -16.89 -0.61
C ILE A 163 5.89 -18.20 -1.40
N PRO A 164 5.84 -19.40 -0.78
CA PRO A 164 5.88 -20.64 -1.55
C PRO A 164 4.66 -20.83 -2.47
N ARG A 165 3.50 -20.26 -2.15
CA ARG A 165 2.31 -20.30 -3.02
C ARG A 165 2.45 -19.40 -4.23
N LEU A 166 3.02 -18.20 -4.04
CA LEU A 166 3.33 -17.28 -5.15
C LEU A 166 4.34 -17.91 -6.11
N GLU A 167 5.41 -18.50 -5.59
CA GLU A 167 6.44 -19.19 -6.37
C GLU A 167 5.87 -20.41 -7.11
N ALA A 168 5.03 -21.23 -6.47
CA ALA A 168 4.33 -22.36 -7.09
C ALA A 168 3.37 -21.93 -8.21
N ALA A 169 2.81 -20.71 -8.11
CA ALA A 169 2.00 -20.11 -9.18
C ALA A 169 2.86 -19.49 -10.32
N GLY A 170 4.19 -19.68 -10.30
CA GLY A 170 5.12 -19.16 -11.28
C GLY A 170 5.27 -17.64 -11.22
N ILE A 171 5.11 -17.03 -10.04
CA ILE A 171 5.33 -15.60 -9.82
C ILE A 171 6.76 -15.39 -9.33
N VAL A 172 7.50 -14.51 -9.99
CA VAL A 172 8.85 -14.12 -9.55
C VAL A 172 8.72 -13.29 -8.27
N THR A 173 8.94 -13.94 -7.14
CA THR A 173 8.65 -13.41 -5.80
C THR A 173 9.92 -12.92 -5.11
N GLY A 174 9.83 -11.72 -4.50
CA GLY A 174 10.89 -11.15 -3.68
C GLY A 174 10.56 -11.29 -2.19
N ASP A 175 11.33 -12.08 -1.43
CA ASP A 175 11.26 -12.10 0.03
C ASP A 175 11.99 -10.87 0.58
N GLN A 176 11.26 -9.90 1.16
CA GLN A 176 11.78 -8.60 1.61
C GLN A 176 12.47 -7.81 0.47
N GLN A 177 11.94 -7.92 -0.75
CA GLN A 177 12.44 -7.24 -1.95
C GLN A 177 11.29 -6.69 -2.80
N PRO A 178 11.45 -5.52 -3.46
CA PRO A 178 12.60 -4.60 -3.42
C PRO A 178 12.70 -3.80 -2.12
N TYR A 179 11.70 -3.88 -1.27
CA TYR A 179 11.65 -3.19 0.02
C TYR A 179 11.53 -4.18 1.17
N SER A 180 11.93 -3.77 2.38
CA SER A 180 11.85 -4.59 3.56
C SER A 180 10.83 -4.03 4.56
N GLY A 181 9.91 -4.86 5.02
CA GLY A 181 8.95 -4.52 6.07
C GLY A 181 9.61 -4.25 7.44
N LYS A 182 10.88 -4.59 7.62
CA LYS A 182 11.66 -4.20 8.80
C LYS A 182 11.97 -2.71 8.84
N LEU A 183 11.93 -2.04 7.67
CA LEU A 183 12.25 -0.62 7.51
C LEU A 183 11.02 0.21 7.14
N LEU A 184 10.08 -0.36 6.39
CA LEU A 184 8.98 0.34 5.74
C LEU A 184 7.66 -0.40 6.02
N ASN A 185 7.04 -0.19 7.18
CA ASN A 185 5.86 -0.97 7.58
C ASN A 185 5.00 -0.27 8.65
N ALA A 186 4.97 1.07 8.64
CA ALA A 186 4.37 1.82 9.74
C ALA A 186 2.90 1.45 9.96
N SER A 187 2.07 1.39 8.90
CA SER A 187 0.66 1.04 9.00
C SER A 187 0.45 -0.36 9.57
N MET A 188 1.21 -1.36 9.09
CA MET A 188 1.06 -2.73 9.58
C MET A 188 1.64 -2.93 10.98
N ASN A 189 2.72 -2.24 11.33
CA ASN A 189 3.24 -2.23 12.70
C ASN A 189 2.18 -1.71 13.69
N ARG A 190 1.46 -0.65 13.30
CA ARG A 190 0.42 0.00 14.11
C ARG A 190 -0.87 -0.81 14.18
N HIS A 191 -1.38 -1.26 13.03
CA HIS A 191 -2.74 -1.79 12.90
C HIS A 191 -2.84 -3.31 12.84
N ALA A 192 -1.70 -4.01 12.69
CA ALA A 192 -1.63 -5.46 12.69
C ALA A 192 -0.76 -5.99 13.82
N GLU A 193 0.56 -5.74 13.78
CA GLU A 193 1.50 -6.31 14.75
C GLU A 193 1.23 -5.87 16.20
N ALA A 194 0.87 -4.59 16.42
CA ALA A 194 0.60 -4.08 17.76
C ALA A 194 -0.60 -4.76 18.44
N ILE A 195 -1.52 -5.32 17.68
CA ILE A 195 -2.73 -5.97 18.18
C ILE A 195 -2.82 -7.47 17.84
N GLY A 196 -1.77 -8.02 17.21
CA GLY A 196 -1.62 -9.45 16.94
C GLY A 196 -2.44 -10.02 15.78
N ILE A 197 -2.98 -9.16 14.89
CA ILE A 197 -3.65 -9.58 13.65
C ILE A 197 -2.59 -9.99 12.64
N PRO A 198 -2.69 -11.19 12.01
CA PRO A 198 -1.81 -11.57 10.91
C PRO A 198 -1.94 -10.60 9.73
N TYR A 199 -0.84 -10.36 9.03
CA TYR A 199 -0.88 -9.55 7.82
C TYR A 199 0.05 -10.06 6.74
N LEU A 200 -0.27 -9.71 5.49
CA LEU A 200 0.50 -10.00 4.29
C LEU A 200 0.79 -8.67 3.58
N GLY A 201 2.05 -8.23 3.58
CA GLY A 201 2.50 -7.09 2.78
C GLY A 201 2.80 -7.55 1.36
N LEU A 202 2.11 -6.98 0.37
CA LEU A 202 2.29 -7.24 -1.05
C LEU A 202 2.68 -5.95 -1.77
N GLU A 203 3.79 -6.02 -2.49
CA GLU A 203 4.27 -5.02 -3.43
C GLU A 203 4.16 -5.60 -4.84
N VAL A 204 3.20 -5.14 -5.65
CA VAL A 204 3.06 -5.60 -7.04
C VAL A 204 3.83 -4.65 -7.96
N ARG A 205 4.63 -5.18 -8.91
CA ARG A 205 5.32 -4.31 -9.85
C ARG A 205 4.32 -3.57 -10.73
N GLN A 206 4.37 -2.24 -10.73
CA GLN A 206 3.31 -1.38 -11.25
C GLN A 206 2.99 -1.60 -12.73
N ASP A 207 4.00 -1.90 -13.58
CA ASP A 207 3.83 -2.18 -15.00
C ASP A 207 2.98 -3.44 -15.30
N LEU A 208 2.68 -4.21 -14.29
CA LEU A 208 1.83 -5.40 -14.38
C LEU A 208 0.35 -5.10 -14.09
N ILE A 209 0.07 -3.94 -13.47
CA ILE A 209 -1.26 -3.53 -13.00
C ILE A 209 -1.63 -2.09 -13.42
N ASP A 210 -0.93 -1.54 -14.39
CA ASP A 210 -1.16 -0.20 -14.95
C ASP A 210 -2.31 -0.16 -15.99
N THR A 211 -2.85 -1.32 -16.35
CA THR A 211 -3.98 -1.48 -17.27
C THR A 211 -5.10 -2.33 -16.68
N GLU A 212 -6.34 -2.14 -17.14
CA GLU A 212 -7.48 -2.96 -16.72
C GLU A 212 -7.24 -4.46 -16.93
N ALA A 213 -6.65 -4.84 -18.06
CA ALA A 213 -6.31 -6.23 -18.36
C ALA A 213 -5.23 -6.79 -17.41
N GLY A 214 -4.25 -5.96 -17.06
CA GLY A 214 -3.23 -6.27 -16.07
C GLY A 214 -3.85 -6.48 -14.69
N VAL A 215 -4.67 -5.54 -14.25
CA VAL A 215 -5.41 -5.60 -12.97
C VAL A 215 -6.25 -6.87 -12.88
N ALA A 216 -7.08 -7.17 -13.90
CA ALA A 216 -7.92 -8.37 -13.91
C ALA A 216 -7.10 -9.66 -13.82
N ARG A 217 -6.00 -9.74 -14.58
CA ARG A 217 -5.07 -10.88 -14.56
C ARG A 217 -4.45 -11.07 -13.18
N TRP A 218 -3.98 -9.99 -12.55
CA TRP A 218 -3.32 -10.08 -11.25
C TRP A 218 -4.29 -10.32 -10.11
N ALA A 219 -5.49 -9.77 -10.16
CA ALA A 219 -6.56 -10.11 -9.22
C ALA A 219 -6.91 -11.62 -9.27
N ALA A 220 -7.02 -12.19 -10.48
CA ALA A 220 -7.27 -13.62 -10.65
C ALA A 220 -6.13 -14.52 -10.14
N ARG A 221 -4.88 -14.05 -10.16
CA ARG A 221 -3.70 -14.78 -9.63
C ARG A 221 -3.59 -14.66 -8.11
N LEU A 222 -3.73 -13.43 -7.58
CA LEU A 222 -3.49 -13.15 -6.16
C LEU A 222 -4.69 -13.52 -5.27
N GLY A 223 -5.92 -13.36 -5.75
CA GLY A 223 -7.13 -13.60 -4.96
C GLY A 223 -7.18 -15.00 -4.33
N PRO A 224 -7.01 -16.09 -5.10
CA PRO A 224 -6.97 -17.46 -4.55
C PRO A 224 -5.86 -17.66 -3.53
N ILE A 225 -4.66 -17.11 -3.77
CA ILE A 225 -3.51 -17.23 -2.86
C ILE A 225 -3.81 -16.52 -1.52
N ILE A 226 -4.36 -15.29 -1.58
CA ILE A 226 -4.75 -14.54 -0.38
C ILE A 226 -5.81 -15.32 0.41
N ALA A 227 -6.80 -15.90 -0.26
CA ALA A 227 -7.86 -16.71 0.38
C ALA A 227 -7.28 -17.95 1.08
N GLU A 228 -6.39 -18.69 0.42
CA GLU A 228 -5.72 -19.87 0.98
C GLU A 228 -4.83 -19.52 2.18
N VAL A 229 -4.08 -18.42 2.09
CA VAL A 229 -3.24 -17.93 3.20
C VAL A 229 -4.12 -17.58 4.39
N CYS A 230 -5.19 -16.81 4.18
CA CYS A 230 -6.12 -16.43 5.24
C CYS A 230 -6.75 -17.67 5.90
N ALA A 231 -7.21 -18.65 5.11
CA ALA A 231 -7.78 -19.91 5.63
C ALA A 231 -6.76 -20.78 6.40
N SER A 232 -5.46 -20.65 6.09
CA SER A 232 -4.38 -21.42 6.74
C SER A 232 -3.88 -20.80 8.05
N ILE A 233 -4.25 -19.55 8.34
CA ILE A 233 -3.85 -18.82 9.56
C ILE A 233 -4.92 -18.95 10.64
N ALA A 234 -6.17 -19.24 10.26
CA ALA A 234 -7.35 -19.33 11.14
C ALA A 234 -7.30 -20.49 12.15
#